data_07fa0b8cd80c81492c7ef86ed407f999
#
_entry.id   07fa0b8cd80c81492c7ef86ed407f999
#
_cell.length_a   1.000
_cell.length_b   1.000
_cell.length_c   1.000
_cell.angle_alpha   90.00
_cell.angle_beta   90.00
_cell.angle_gamma   90.00
#
_symmetry.space_group_name_H-M   'P 1'
#
loop_
_entity.id
_entity.type
_entity.pdbx_description
1 polymer ?
#
loop_
_entity_poly.entity_id
_entity_poly.type
_entity_poly.pdbx_seq_one_letter_code
_entity_poly.pdbx_strand_id
1 'polypeptide(L)'
;SFHCMNLPTSKARDGYIGLSDFRGILIRAFQDAGWIYHSEVVIWKDPVTAMQRTKALGLLHKQIKKDSAMSRQGVPDYLVTMRKPGTNPDPVTHTDDDYPVSLWQRVASPVWMTTRGEDDEGFAVPVGDDDGTDCGTVPPGDTLQKESAREDKDERHICPLQLGVIRRALKLWTNPDDVVLSPFAGIGSEGYVALEMGRRFVGAELKASYYRQAVRNLQAAQRAAGRQGELFG
;
A
#
# COMPACT_ATOMS: atom_id res chain seq x y z
N SER A 1 -1.68 -10.56 3.41
CA SER A 1 -2.40 -9.49 2.68
C SER A 1 -1.75 -9.26 1.34
N PHE A 2 -2.50 -8.76 0.38
CA PHE A 2 -1.97 -8.29 -0.89
C PHE A 2 -2.57 -6.93 -1.28
N HIS A 3 -1.77 -6.12 -1.94
CA HIS A 3 -2.18 -4.83 -2.47
C HIS A 3 -2.51 -4.98 -3.96
N CYS A 4 -3.64 -4.45 -4.39
CA CYS A 4 -4.07 -4.48 -5.79
C CYS A 4 -4.95 -3.29 -6.15
N MET A 5 -5.19 -3.11 -7.44
CA MET A 5 -6.18 -2.19 -7.98
C MET A 5 -6.93 -2.85 -9.13
N ASN A 6 -8.15 -2.43 -9.38
CA ASN A 6 -8.86 -2.82 -10.61
C ASN A 6 -8.23 -2.13 -11.82
N LEU A 7 -8.09 -2.85 -12.90
CA LEU A 7 -7.41 -2.37 -14.10
C LEU A 7 -8.39 -1.67 -15.04
N PRO A 8 -8.11 -0.42 -15.45
CA PRO A 8 -8.89 0.19 -16.52
C PRO A 8 -8.75 -0.58 -17.83
N THR A 9 -9.88 -1.00 -18.39
CA THR A 9 -9.94 -1.73 -19.69
C THR A 9 -10.20 -0.78 -20.84
N SER A 10 -9.82 0.47 -20.77
CA SER A 10 -10.15 1.40 -21.83
C SER A 10 -9.21 1.28 -23.02
N LYS A 11 -9.77 0.84 -24.12
CA LYS A 11 -9.34 1.35 -25.42
C LYS A 11 -10.39 2.38 -25.84
N ALA A 12 -10.13 3.65 -25.59
CA ALA A 12 -11.07 4.73 -25.96
C ALA A 12 -11.49 4.69 -27.45
N ARG A 13 -10.64 4.12 -28.31
CA ARG A 13 -10.92 3.85 -29.72
C ARG A 13 -11.98 2.77 -29.94
N ASP A 14 -12.26 1.94 -28.93
CA ASP A 14 -13.23 0.83 -29.05
C ASP A 14 -14.63 1.28 -28.56
N GLY A 15 -14.79 2.58 -28.23
CA GLY A 15 -16.09 3.18 -27.90
C GLY A 15 -16.62 2.88 -26.50
N TYR A 16 -15.84 2.25 -25.63
CA TYR A 16 -16.25 2.00 -24.24
C TYR A 16 -15.13 2.27 -23.24
N ILE A 17 -15.53 2.59 -22.01
CA ILE A 17 -14.65 2.72 -20.84
C ILE A 17 -15.15 1.75 -19.79
N GLY A 18 -14.28 0.86 -19.34
CA GLY A 18 -14.64 -0.13 -18.34
C GLY A 18 -13.48 -0.42 -17.37
N LEU A 19 -13.76 -1.25 -16.38
CA LEU A 19 -12.78 -1.77 -15.44
C LEU A 19 -12.75 -3.30 -15.53
N SER A 20 -11.56 -3.87 -15.47
CA SER A 20 -11.38 -5.30 -15.20
C SER A 20 -11.38 -5.51 -13.68
N ASP A 21 -12.21 -6.44 -13.20
CA ASP A 21 -12.28 -6.80 -11.79
C ASP A 21 -11.09 -7.68 -11.37
N PHE A 22 -9.89 -7.10 -11.43
CA PHE A 22 -8.67 -7.81 -11.05
C PHE A 22 -8.66 -8.18 -9.57
N ARG A 23 -9.17 -7.29 -8.70
CA ARG A 23 -9.31 -7.55 -7.27
C ARG A 23 -10.17 -8.79 -7.00
N GLY A 24 -11.35 -8.86 -7.58
CA GLY A 24 -12.25 -10.00 -7.39
C GLY A 24 -11.67 -11.30 -7.96
N ILE A 25 -10.93 -11.24 -9.07
CA ILE A 25 -10.22 -12.40 -9.62
C ILE A 25 -9.21 -12.93 -8.60
N LEU A 26 -8.40 -12.06 -7.99
CA LEU A 26 -7.42 -12.46 -6.98
C LEU A 26 -8.09 -13.04 -5.73
N ILE A 27 -9.15 -12.39 -5.21
CA ILE A 27 -9.90 -12.90 -4.06
C ILE A 27 -10.40 -14.32 -4.32
N ARG A 28 -11.03 -14.55 -5.47
CA ARG A 28 -11.53 -15.90 -5.85
C ARG A 28 -10.39 -16.91 -5.97
N ALA A 29 -9.28 -16.53 -6.60
CA ALA A 29 -8.13 -17.42 -6.74
C ALA A 29 -7.56 -17.86 -5.38
N PHE A 30 -7.49 -16.94 -4.40
CA PHE A 30 -7.08 -17.28 -3.04
C PHE A 30 -8.12 -18.16 -2.33
N GLN A 31 -9.41 -17.89 -2.49
CA GLN A 31 -10.48 -18.73 -1.93
C GLN A 31 -10.44 -20.14 -2.51
N ASP A 32 -10.27 -20.29 -3.82
CA ASP A 32 -10.13 -21.57 -4.50
C ASP A 32 -8.89 -22.35 -4.02
N ALA A 33 -7.84 -21.63 -3.62
CA ALA A 33 -6.65 -22.20 -2.98
C ALA A 33 -6.83 -22.49 -1.46
N GLY A 34 -8.06 -22.36 -0.93
CA GLY A 34 -8.40 -22.68 0.45
C GLY A 34 -8.17 -21.58 1.48
N TRP A 35 -7.97 -20.32 1.05
CA TRP A 35 -7.85 -19.19 1.95
C TRP A 35 -9.22 -18.58 2.28
N ILE A 36 -9.34 -18.03 3.48
CA ILE A 36 -10.52 -17.29 3.92
C ILE A 36 -10.35 -15.83 3.57
N TYR A 37 -11.29 -15.26 2.81
CA TYR A 37 -11.36 -13.81 2.60
C TYR A 37 -11.79 -13.16 3.93
N HIS A 38 -10.86 -12.45 4.56
CA HIS A 38 -11.05 -11.93 5.92
C HIS A 38 -11.58 -10.50 5.89
N SER A 39 -10.87 -9.61 5.22
CA SER A 39 -11.22 -8.18 5.18
C SER A 39 -10.51 -7.47 4.03
N GLU A 40 -10.94 -6.25 3.77
CA GLU A 40 -10.23 -5.34 2.87
C GLU A 40 -10.34 -3.90 3.34
N VAL A 41 -9.36 -3.11 2.93
CA VAL A 41 -9.34 -1.67 3.10
C VAL A 41 -9.19 -1.01 1.74
N VAL A 42 -9.97 0.03 1.50
CA VAL A 42 -9.84 0.90 0.34
C VAL A 42 -8.77 1.96 0.65
N ILE A 43 -7.74 2.04 -0.16
CA ILE A 43 -6.74 3.10 -0.08
C ILE A 43 -7.16 4.20 -1.04
N TRP A 44 -7.54 5.34 -0.48
CA TRP A 44 -7.97 6.50 -1.25
C TRP A 44 -6.78 7.10 -2.02
N LYS A 45 -7.04 7.56 -3.22
CA LYS A 45 -6.07 8.28 -4.06
C LYS A 45 -6.66 9.57 -4.56
N ASP A 46 -5.88 10.64 -4.50
CA ASP A 46 -6.28 11.92 -5.08
C ASP A 46 -6.57 11.77 -6.60
N PRO A 47 -7.81 12.02 -7.03
CA PRO A 47 -8.20 11.86 -8.43
C PRO A 47 -7.48 12.86 -9.37
N VAL A 48 -7.08 14.02 -8.88
CA VAL A 48 -6.33 15.01 -9.67
C VAL A 48 -4.92 14.48 -9.97
N THR A 49 -4.24 13.97 -8.95
CA THR A 49 -2.93 13.33 -9.12
C THR A 49 -3.01 12.11 -10.03
N ALA A 50 -4.04 11.28 -9.85
CA ALA A 50 -4.28 10.10 -10.69
C ALA A 50 -4.52 10.51 -12.15
N MET A 51 -5.30 11.55 -12.39
CA MET A 51 -5.57 12.09 -13.72
C MET A 51 -4.29 12.64 -14.39
N GLN A 52 -3.48 13.40 -13.65
CA GLN A 52 -2.21 13.94 -14.16
C GLN A 52 -1.23 12.83 -14.57
N ARG A 53 -1.16 11.76 -13.79
CA ARG A 53 -0.27 10.61 -14.05
C ARG A 53 -0.73 9.75 -15.21
N THR A 54 -2.02 9.46 -15.28
CA THR A 54 -2.56 8.45 -16.22
C THR A 54 -3.12 9.07 -17.50
N LYS A 55 -3.39 10.38 -17.50
CA LYS A 55 -4.10 11.07 -18.59
C LYS A 55 -5.43 10.40 -18.96
N ALA A 56 -6.06 9.72 -18.00
CA ALA A 56 -7.28 8.96 -18.23
C ALA A 56 -8.43 9.87 -18.66
N LEU A 57 -8.96 9.64 -19.85
CA LEU A 57 -10.01 10.49 -20.46
C LEU A 57 -11.24 10.64 -19.55
N GLY A 58 -11.68 9.56 -18.90
CA GLY A 58 -12.83 9.58 -18.01
C GLY A 58 -12.66 10.45 -16.75
N LEU A 59 -11.43 10.78 -16.36
CA LEU A 59 -11.15 11.67 -15.21
C LEU A 59 -10.99 13.13 -15.62
N LEU A 60 -11.01 13.46 -16.91
CA LEU A 60 -10.85 14.83 -17.36
C LEU A 60 -12.16 15.60 -17.21
N HIS A 61 -12.14 16.77 -16.56
CA HIS A 61 -13.29 17.63 -16.40
C HIS A 61 -14.00 17.94 -17.74
N LYS A 62 -13.24 18.08 -18.84
CA LYS A 62 -13.81 18.29 -20.17
C LYS A 62 -14.72 17.14 -20.62
N GLN A 63 -14.54 15.91 -20.09
CA GLN A 63 -15.36 14.77 -20.46
C GLN A 63 -16.80 14.92 -19.95
N ILE A 64 -16.99 15.52 -18.77
CA ILE A 64 -18.34 15.80 -18.23
C ILE A 64 -19.12 16.72 -19.17
N LYS A 65 -18.42 17.72 -19.77
CA LYS A 65 -19.06 18.67 -20.71
C LYS A 65 -19.33 18.06 -22.09
N LYS A 66 -18.59 17.03 -22.47
CA LYS A 66 -18.74 16.35 -23.77
C LYS A 66 -19.77 15.23 -23.72
N ASP A 67 -19.62 14.35 -22.74
CA ASP A 67 -20.48 13.21 -22.50
C ASP A 67 -20.23 12.71 -21.07
N SER A 68 -21.12 13.06 -20.16
CA SER A 68 -20.99 12.72 -18.75
C SER A 68 -21.07 11.21 -18.48
N ALA A 69 -21.77 10.47 -19.32
CA ALA A 69 -21.88 9.01 -19.20
C ALA A 69 -20.53 8.30 -19.43
N MET A 70 -19.59 8.96 -20.09
CA MET A 70 -18.23 8.48 -20.31
C MET A 70 -17.23 8.99 -19.24
N SER A 71 -17.69 9.72 -18.25
CA SER A 71 -16.87 10.08 -17.10
C SER A 71 -16.84 8.92 -16.09
N ARG A 72 -15.77 8.85 -15.30
CA ARG A 72 -15.65 7.90 -14.21
C ARG A 72 -14.86 8.49 -13.05
N GLN A 73 -15.05 7.93 -11.87
CA GLN A 73 -14.29 8.24 -10.66
C GLN A 73 -12.86 7.68 -10.77
N GLY A 74 -12.00 8.14 -9.89
CA GLY A 74 -10.68 7.55 -9.69
C GLY A 74 -10.79 6.08 -9.28
N VAL A 75 -9.76 5.30 -9.61
CA VAL A 75 -9.68 3.90 -9.18
C VAL A 75 -8.85 3.87 -7.90
N PRO A 76 -9.41 3.42 -6.77
CA PRO A 76 -8.67 3.28 -5.54
C PRO A 76 -7.72 2.09 -5.61
N ASP A 77 -6.78 2.01 -4.67
CA ASP A 77 -6.10 0.77 -4.37
C ASP A 77 -6.83 0.02 -3.25
N TYR A 78 -6.56 -1.26 -3.15
CA TYR A 78 -7.12 -2.14 -2.12
C TYR A 78 -5.99 -2.88 -1.41
N LEU A 79 -6.08 -2.94 -0.09
CA LEU A 79 -5.31 -3.88 0.71
C LEU A 79 -6.27 -5.00 1.12
N VAL A 80 -6.12 -6.17 0.52
CA VAL A 80 -6.97 -7.32 0.76
C VAL A 80 -6.26 -8.27 1.73
N THR A 81 -6.96 -8.68 2.79
CA THR A 81 -6.45 -9.60 3.78
C THR A 81 -7.13 -10.96 3.65
N MET A 82 -6.30 -11.97 3.43
CA MET A 82 -6.72 -13.37 3.41
C MET A 82 -6.15 -14.06 4.66
N ARG A 83 -6.90 -14.98 5.23
CA ARG A 83 -6.51 -15.77 6.39
C ARG A 83 -6.38 -17.24 6.01
N LYS A 84 -5.30 -17.88 6.44
CA LYS A 84 -5.18 -19.34 6.35
C LYS A 84 -6.13 -19.98 7.37
N PRO A 85 -6.86 -21.06 7.02
CA PRO A 85 -7.64 -21.81 8.00
C PRO A 85 -6.77 -22.37 9.13
N GLY A 86 -7.36 -22.50 10.32
CA GLY A 86 -6.70 -23.04 11.50
C GLY A 86 -6.63 -22.02 12.64
N THR A 87 -6.01 -22.44 13.74
CA THR A 87 -5.73 -21.61 14.91
C THR A 87 -4.40 -20.87 14.74
N ASN A 88 -4.27 -19.71 15.36
CA ASN A 88 -2.99 -19.02 15.48
C ASN A 88 -2.36 -19.38 16.84
N PRO A 89 -1.26 -20.16 16.85
CA PRO A 89 -0.61 -20.57 18.10
C PRO A 89 0.07 -19.39 18.81
N ASP A 90 0.42 -18.35 18.09
CA ASP A 90 1.05 -17.14 18.61
C ASP A 90 0.24 -15.91 18.12
N PRO A 91 -0.85 -15.58 18.80
CA PRO A 91 -1.73 -14.48 18.40
C PRO A 91 -1.02 -13.13 18.52
N VAL A 92 -1.28 -12.26 17.56
CA VAL A 92 -0.83 -10.85 17.65
C VAL A 92 -1.68 -10.15 18.70
N THR A 93 -1.00 -9.60 19.70
CA THR A 93 -1.64 -8.89 20.82
C THR A 93 -1.10 -7.47 20.93
N HIS A 94 -1.96 -6.57 21.36
CA HIS A 94 -1.60 -5.17 21.58
C HIS A 94 -2.02 -4.74 22.99
N THR A 95 -1.32 -3.75 23.51
CA THR A 95 -1.67 -3.08 24.77
C THR A 95 -2.30 -1.72 24.49
N ASP A 96 -2.92 -1.10 25.48
CA ASP A 96 -3.46 0.26 25.33
C ASP A 96 -2.35 1.30 25.05
N ASP A 97 -1.11 1.01 25.47
CA ASP A 97 0.05 1.90 25.25
C ASP A 97 0.53 1.87 23.81
N ASP A 98 0.62 0.67 23.20
CA ASP A 98 1.13 0.52 21.82
C ASP A 98 0.03 0.62 20.75
N TYR A 99 -1.24 0.43 21.15
CA TYR A 99 -2.39 0.51 20.26
C TYR A 99 -3.64 1.09 20.94
N PRO A 100 -3.62 2.38 21.32
CA PRO A 100 -4.74 3.00 22.02
C PRO A 100 -6.03 2.99 21.19
N VAL A 101 -7.17 3.13 21.86
CA VAL A 101 -8.50 3.12 21.22
C VAL A 101 -8.62 4.16 20.11
N SER A 102 -8.05 5.35 20.28
CA SER A 102 -8.04 6.42 19.27
C SER A 102 -7.33 6.01 17.99
N LEU A 103 -6.23 5.26 18.10
CA LEU A 103 -5.53 4.69 16.97
C LEU A 103 -6.35 3.60 16.30
N TRP A 104 -6.94 2.70 17.11
CA TRP A 104 -7.81 1.64 16.59
C TRP A 104 -8.99 2.21 15.79
N GLN A 105 -9.67 3.23 16.29
CA GLN A 105 -10.79 3.86 15.59
C GLN A 105 -10.41 4.36 14.19
N ARG A 106 -9.21 4.89 14.03
CA ARG A 106 -8.70 5.33 12.72
C ARG A 106 -8.35 4.17 11.79
N VAL A 107 -7.69 3.16 12.34
CA VAL A 107 -7.22 2.00 11.56
C VAL A 107 -8.37 1.06 11.20
N ALA A 108 -9.43 1.00 12.03
CA ALA A 108 -10.65 0.25 11.75
C ALA A 108 -11.49 0.84 10.62
N SER A 109 -11.17 2.04 10.14
CA SER A 109 -11.85 2.63 8.98
C SER A 109 -11.70 1.74 7.75
N PRO A 110 -12.78 1.50 6.99
CA PRO A 110 -12.72 0.76 5.74
C PRO A 110 -12.01 1.53 4.62
N VAL A 111 -11.72 2.81 4.85
CA VAL A 111 -11.01 3.67 3.90
C VAL A 111 -9.81 4.29 4.60
N TRP A 112 -8.62 4.06 4.06
CA TRP A 112 -7.40 4.71 4.50
C TRP A 112 -7.06 5.86 3.56
N MET A 113 -7.01 7.06 4.12
CA MET A 113 -6.72 8.27 3.36
C MET A 113 -5.20 8.43 3.17
N THR A 114 -4.81 8.89 1.98
CA THR A 114 -3.43 9.27 1.66
C THR A 114 -3.42 10.76 1.36
N THR A 115 -3.53 11.62 2.37
CA THR A 115 -3.71 13.05 2.12
C THR A 115 -2.68 13.91 2.84
N ARG A 116 -2.44 15.08 2.26
CA ARG A 116 -1.77 16.20 2.89
C ARG A 116 -2.84 17.16 3.43
N GLY A 117 -2.89 17.34 4.76
CA GLY A 117 -3.59 18.45 5.37
C GLY A 117 -5.12 18.54 5.14
N GLU A 118 -5.74 19.48 5.75
CA GLU A 118 -7.13 19.85 5.56
C GLU A 118 -7.35 20.41 4.15
N ASP A 119 -8.46 20.03 3.50
CA ASP A 119 -8.94 20.79 2.38
C ASP A 119 -9.69 22.03 2.89
N ASP A 120 -9.81 23.06 2.05
CA ASP A 120 -10.45 24.32 2.36
C ASP A 120 -11.98 24.20 2.63
N GLU A 121 -12.54 23.00 2.53
CA GLU A 121 -13.96 22.70 2.73
C GLU A 121 -14.26 21.98 4.05
N GLY A 122 -13.27 21.80 4.93
CA GLY A 122 -13.46 21.26 6.28
C GLY A 122 -13.76 19.76 6.34
N PHE A 123 -13.47 19.01 5.30
CA PHE A 123 -13.40 17.58 5.39
C PHE A 123 -12.13 17.22 6.15
N ALA A 124 -12.31 16.85 7.41
CA ALA A 124 -11.24 16.42 8.28
C ALA A 124 -10.49 15.27 7.63
N VAL A 125 -9.40 15.59 7.00
CA VAL A 125 -8.36 14.64 6.71
C VAL A 125 -7.78 14.28 8.07
N PRO A 126 -7.78 13.01 8.48
CA PRO A 126 -7.20 12.65 9.77
C PRO A 126 -5.74 13.07 9.78
N VAL A 127 -5.46 14.16 10.46
CA VAL A 127 -4.10 14.61 10.72
C VAL A 127 -3.51 13.65 11.75
N GLY A 128 -2.31 13.17 11.50
CA GLY A 128 -1.59 12.40 12.47
C GLY A 128 -1.27 13.20 13.71
N ASP A 129 -1.11 12.49 14.81
CA ASP A 129 -0.56 13.08 16.01
C ASP A 129 0.92 13.44 15.76
N ASP A 130 1.38 14.55 16.29
CA ASP A 130 2.72 15.13 16.09
C ASP A 130 3.89 14.26 16.59
N ASP A 131 3.63 13.06 17.12
CA ASP A 131 4.64 12.15 17.65
C ASP A 131 5.29 11.22 16.60
N GLY A 132 4.96 11.40 15.32
CA GLY A 132 5.54 10.62 14.24
C GLY A 132 5.08 9.15 14.16
N THR A 133 4.18 8.72 15.06
CA THR A 133 3.64 7.35 15.09
C THR A 133 2.32 7.21 14.33
N ASP A 134 1.96 8.25 13.57
CA ASP A 134 0.66 8.33 12.93
C ASP A 134 0.38 7.21 11.94
N CYS A 135 -0.60 6.41 12.29
CA CYS A 135 -1.25 5.46 11.39
C CYS A 135 -2.51 6.05 10.72
N GLY A 136 -2.83 7.32 10.92
CA GLY A 136 -4.05 7.95 10.42
C GLY A 136 -3.98 8.28 8.93
N THR A 137 -2.86 8.82 8.50
CA THR A 137 -2.63 9.20 7.11
C THR A 137 -1.37 8.54 6.56
N VAL A 138 -1.38 8.23 5.29
CA VAL A 138 -0.19 7.79 4.56
C VAL A 138 0.27 8.95 3.70
N PRO A 139 1.39 9.61 4.02
CA PRO A 139 1.84 10.78 3.26
C PRO A 139 2.00 10.45 1.77
N PRO A 140 1.60 11.35 0.87
CA PRO A 140 1.95 11.25 -0.53
C PRO A 140 3.48 11.28 -0.67
N GLY A 141 4.06 10.25 -1.30
CA GLY A 141 5.50 10.18 -1.48
C GLY A 141 6.27 9.43 -0.39
N ASP A 142 5.60 8.87 0.63
CA ASP A 142 6.19 7.92 1.57
C ASP A 142 6.48 6.58 0.86
N THR A 143 7.43 6.61 -0.05
CA THR A 143 7.86 5.44 -0.84
C THR A 143 9.36 5.41 -0.95
N LEU A 144 9.93 4.22 -1.10
CA LEU A 144 11.35 4.09 -1.41
C LEU A 144 11.70 4.75 -2.74
N GLN A 145 12.91 5.27 -2.85
CA GLN A 145 13.42 5.85 -4.08
C GLN A 145 13.51 4.79 -5.18
N LYS A 146 12.94 5.10 -6.34
CA LYS A 146 12.81 4.20 -7.49
C LYS A 146 13.72 4.59 -8.66
N GLU A 147 14.26 5.80 -8.66
CA GLU A 147 15.05 6.36 -9.77
C GLU A 147 16.29 5.53 -10.04
N SER A 148 16.98 5.07 -8.98
CA SER A 148 18.19 4.26 -9.07
C SER A 148 17.96 2.80 -9.50
N ALA A 149 16.71 2.35 -9.57
CA ALA A 149 16.36 1.01 -10.04
C ALA A 149 16.02 0.97 -11.55
N ARG A 150 15.92 2.13 -12.20
CA ARG A 150 15.60 2.23 -13.62
C ARG A 150 16.83 2.00 -14.47
N GLU A 151 16.76 1.05 -15.40
CA GLU A 151 17.79 0.79 -16.40
C GLU A 151 17.45 1.46 -17.73
N ASP A 152 16.15 1.62 -18.06
CA ASP A 152 15.66 2.25 -19.29
C ASP A 152 14.68 3.38 -19.03
N LYS A 153 14.61 4.36 -19.95
CA LYS A 153 13.67 5.49 -19.90
C LYS A 153 12.20 5.05 -19.98
N ASP A 154 11.92 3.86 -20.49
CA ASP A 154 10.57 3.31 -20.64
C ASP A 154 10.08 2.57 -19.38
N GLU A 155 10.90 2.38 -18.36
CA GLU A 155 10.49 1.78 -17.09
C GLU A 155 9.66 2.74 -16.22
N ARG A 156 8.50 3.13 -16.72
CA ARG A 156 7.58 4.05 -16.03
C ARG A 156 6.74 3.38 -14.95
N HIS A 157 6.84 2.06 -14.78
CA HIS A 157 5.90 1.26 -14.01
C HIS A 157 6.34 0.89 -12.59
N ILE A 158 7.47 1.41 -12.10
CA ILE A 158 7.81 1.24 -10.70
C ILE A 158 6.87 2.12 -9.87
N CYS A 159 5.90 1.48 -9.24
CA CYS A 159 4.98 2.11 -8.28
C CYS A 159 5.15 1.41 -6.94
N PRO A 160 6.17 1.76 -6.14
CA PRO A 160 6.33 1.19 -4.81
C PRO A 160 5.11 1.54 -3.96
N LEU A 161 4.68 0.58 -3.11
CA LEU A 161 3.64 0.82 -2.14
C LEU A 161 4.13 1.81 -1.08
N GLN A 162 3.22 2.64 -0.58
CA GLN A 162 3.54 3.58 0.50
C GLN A 162 3.96 2.81 1.76
N LEU A 163 5.03 3.24 2.39
CA LEU A 163 5.59 2.58 3.57
C LEU A 163 4.61 2.62 4.75
N GLY A 164 3.86 3.70 4.92
CA GLY A 164 2.83 3.82 5.94
C GLY A 164 1.71 2.78 5.83
N VAL A 165 1.29 2.40 4.62
CA VAL A 165 0.33 1.29 4.42
C VAL A 165 0.92 -0.02 4.90
N ILE A 166 2.20 -0.27 4.58
CA ILE A 166 2.91 -1.48 4.98
C ILE A 166 3.09 -1.52 6.50
N ARG A 167 3.53 -0.41 7.13
CA ARG A 167 3.68 -0.30 8.60
C ARG A 167 2.39 -0.65 9.31
N ARG A 168 1.29 -0.09 8.84
CA ARG A 168 -0.04 -0.35 9.42
C ARG A 168 -0.44 -1.82 9.31
N ALA A 169 -0.24 -2.43 8.14
CA ALA A 169 -0.52 -3.84 7.92
C ALA A 169 0.35 -4.74 8.82
N LEU A 170 1.65 -4.46 8.91
CA LEU A 170 2.56 -5.25 9.75
C LEU A 170 2.26 -5.06 11.24
N LYS A 171 1.94 -3.85 11.69
CA LYS A 171 1.54 -3.61 13.08
C LYS A 171 0.28 -4.39 13.45
N LEU A 172 -0.72 -4.42 12.58
CA LEU A 172 -1.98 -5.13 12.83
C LEU A 172 -1.85 -6.65 12.87
N TRP A 173 -0.98 -7.23 12.04
CA TRP A 173 -1.06 -8.66 11.74
C TRP A 173 0.24 -9.43 11.94
N THR A 174 1.25 -8.83 12.57
CA THR A 174 2.52 -9.52 12.85
C THR A 174 3.07 -9.16 14.23
N ASN A 175 3.72 -10.14 14.87
CA ASN A 175 4.55 -9.94 16.05
C ASN A 175 5.99 -9.53 15.67
N PRO A 176 6.79 -8.97 16.59
CA PRO A 176 8.24 -8.93 16.45
C PRO A 176 8.79 -10.33 16.12
N ASP A 177 9.87 -10.39 15.34
CA ASP A 177 10.50 -11.62 14.87
C ASP A 177 9.68 -12.51 13.92
N ASP A 178 8.45 -12.12 13.59
CA ASP A 178 7.68 -12.81 12.53
C ASP A 178 8.36 -12.69 11.16
N VAL A 179 8.11 -13.68 10.30
CA VAL A 179 8.62 -13.67 8.92
C VAL A 179 7.61 -13.04 7.99
N VAL A 180 8.01 -11.96 7.36
CA VAL A 180 7.27 -11.33 6.25
C VAL A 180 7.79 -11.88 4.93
N LEU A 181 6.90 -12.49 4.15
CA LEU A 181 7.20 -13.03 2.82
C LEU A 181 6.59 -12.14 1.74
N SER A 182 7.41 -11.68 0.79
CA SER A 182 6.93 -11.05 -0.45
C SER A 182 7.41 -11.84 -1.67
N PRO A 183 6.52 -12.51 -2.42
CA PRO A 183 6.88 -13.19 -3.65
C PRO A 183 7.13 -12.24 -4.83
N PHE A 184 6.85 -10.94 -4.66
CA PHE A 184 7.02 -9.86 -5.64
C PHE A 184 7.67 -8.65 -4.96
N ALA A 185 8.90 -8.85 -4.45
CA ALA A 185 9.54 -7.90 -3.56
C ALA A 185 9.84 -6.52 -4.21
N GLY A 186 9.90 -6.43 -5.53
CA GLY A 186 10.21 -5.19 -6.22
C GLY A 186 11.52 -4.58 -5.73
N ILE A 187 11.46 -3.31 -5.30
CA ILE A 187 12.60 -2.62 -4.68
C ILE A 187 12.69 -2.82 -3.16
N GLY A 188 11.89 -3.74 -2.59
CA GLY A 188 11.98 -4.20 -1.21
C GLY A 188 11.23 -3.36 -0.19
N SER A 189 10.12 -2.70 -0.55
CA SER A 189 9.37 -1.84 0.37
C SER A 189 8.85 -2.59 1.60
N GLU A 190 8.27 -3.79 1.40
CA GLU A 190 7.77 -4.63 2.49
C GLU A 190 8.92 -5.09 3.40
N GLY A 191 10.06 -5.47 2.80
CA GLY A 191 11.24 -5.88 3.55
C GLY A 191 11.88 -4.75 4.34
N TYR A 192 11.92 -3.55 3.75
CA TYR A 192 12.43 -2.36 4.43
C TYR A 192 11.65 -2.09 5.72
N VAL A 193 10.32 -2.03 5.63
CA VAL A 193 9.47 -1.79 6.80
C VAL A 193 9.50 -2.97 7.78
N ALA A 194 9.54 -4.22 7.28
CA ALA A 194 9.65 -5.38 8.15
C ALA A 194 10.89 -5.31 9.05
N LEU A 195 12.05 -5.00 8.47
CA LEU A 195 13.31 -4.85 9.20
C LEU A 195 13.30 -3.64 10.14
N GLU A 196 12.74 -2.50 9.69
CA GLU A 196 12.56 -1.30 10.52
C GLU A 196 11.75 -1.60 11.79
N MET A 197 10.75 -2.46 11.68
CA MET A 197 9.86 -2.84 12.78
C MET A 197 10.30 -4.10 13.54
N GLY A 198 11.52 -4.62 13.33
CA GLY A 198 12.04 -5.80 14.02
C GLY A 198 11.42 -7.13 13.57
N ARG A 199 10.92 -7.20 12.32
CA ARG A 199 10.48 -8.45 11.70
C ARG A 199 11.57 -9.00 10.80
N ARG A 200 11.50 -10.29 10.46
CA ARG A 200 12.37 -10.92 9.47
C ARG A 200 11.72 -10.81 8.09
N PHE A 201 12.52 -10.83 7.04
CA PHE A 201 12.02 -10.71 5.67
C PHE A 201 12.59 -11.78 4.75
N VAL A 202 11.73 -12.33 3.92
CA VAL A 202 12.09 -13.18 2.78
C VAL A 202 11.38 -12.64 1.54
N GLY A 203 12.10 -12.39 0.47
CA GLY A 203 11.53 -11.86 -0.77
C GLY A 203 12.06 -12.52 -2.02
N ALA A 204 11.24 -12.56 -3.07
CA ALA A 204 11.64 -12.95 -4.41
C ALA A 204 11.42 -11.80 -5.39
N GLU A 205 12.37 -11.58 -6.28
CA GLU A 205 12.28 -10.58 -7.35
C GLU A 205 13.00 -11.11 -8.59
N LEU A 206 12.30 -11.12 -9.73
CA LEU A 206 12.84 -11.63 -10.98
C LEU A 206 13.72 -10.62 -11.72
N LYS A 207 13.43 -9.33 -11.57
CA LYS A 207 14.18 -8.30 -12.27
C LYS A 207 15.46 -7.95 -11.53
N ALA A 208 16.60 -8.22 -12.13
CA ALA A 208 17.91 -8.05 -11.51
C ALA A 208 18.19 -6.62 -11.00
N SER A 209 17.75 -5.58 -11.71
CA SER A 209 17.90 -4.18 -11.27
C SER A 209 17.09 -3.89 -10.01
N TYR A 210 15.85 -4.40 -9.92
CA TYR A 210 14.99 -4.25 -8.75
C TYR A 210 15.55 -5.03 -7.55
N TYR A 211 16.00 -6.25 -7.79
CA TYR A 211 16.66 -7.05 -6.77
C TYR A 211 17.88 -6.34 -6.17
N ARG A 212 18.78 -5.79 -7.03
CA ARG A 212 19.93 -5.03 -6.56
C ARG A 212 19.54 -3.82 -5.72
N GLN A 213 18.47 -3.12 -6.12
CA GLN A 213 17.95 -1.98 -5.35
C GLN A 213 17.31 -2.43 -4.04
N ALA A 214 16.56 -3.54 -4.04
CA ALA A 214 16.00 -4.13 -2.83
C ALA A 214 17.10 -4.45 -1.81
N VAL A 215 18.18 -5.12 -2.24
CA VAL A 215 19.32 -5.42 -1.35
C VAL A 215 19.90 -4.15 -0.71
N ARG A 216 20.08 -3.06 -1.47
CA ARG A 216 20.57 -1.78 -0.92
C ARG A 216 19.60 -1.21 0.11
N ASN A 217 18.32 -1.22 -0.19
CA ASN A 217 17.27 -0.71 0.70
C ASN A 217 17.21 -1.51 2.01
N LEU A 218 17.25 -2.85 1.92
CA LEU A 218 17.25 -3.73 3.10
C LEU A 218 18.50 -3.55 3.97
N GLN A 219 19.66 -3.42 3.36
CA GLN A 219 20.90 -3.11 4.08
C GLN A 219 20.86 -1.75 4.77
N ALA A 220 20.19 -0.76 4.16
CA ALA A 220 20.00 0.55 4.79
C ALA A 220 19.08 0.44 6.01
N ALA A 221 17.97 -0.31 5.91
CA ALA A 221 17.07 -0.57 7.03
C ALA A 221 17.78 -1.28 8.20
N GLN A 222 18.56 -2.32 7.91
CA GLN A 222 19.33 -3.04 8.94
C GLN A 222 20.33 -2.13 9.68
N ARG A 223 21.06 -1.28 8.94
CA ARG A 223 21.98 -0.33 9.54
C ARG A 223 21.28 0.71 10.42
N ALA A 224 20.09 1.15 10.02
CA ALA A 224 19.29 2.08 10.82
C ALA A 224 18.79 1.43 12.12
N ALA A 225 18.26 0.21 12.03
CA ALA A 225 17.81 -0.56 13.19
C ALA A 225 18.94 -0.89 14.17
N GLY A 226 20.12 -1.27 13.67
CA GLY A 226 21.31 -1.52 14.52
C GLY A 226 21.78 -0.29 15.30
N ARG A 227 21.78 0.90 14.68
CA ARG A 227 22.12 2.16 15.36
C ARG A 227 21.12 2.56 16.45
N GLN A 228 19.82 2.25 16.26
CA GLN A 228 18.84 2.48 17.32
C GLN A 228 19.08 1.57 18.52
N GLY A 229 19.44 0.31 18.32
CA GLY A 229 19.79 -0.61 19.39
C GLY A 229 21.01 -0.16 20.22
N GLU A 230 22.02 0.46 19.57
CA GLU A 230 23.22 0.99 20.25
C GLU A 230 22.97 2.28 21.05
N LEU A 231 21.93 3.04 20.71
CA LEU A 231 21.60 4.32 21.41
C LEU A 231 20.75 4.11 22.66
N PHE A 232 20.11 2.96 22.82
CA PHE A 232 19.20 2.63 23.92
C PHE A 232 19.62 1.37 24.71
N GLY A 233 20.81 0.85 24.46
CA GLY A 233 21.39 -0.33 25.13
C GLY A 233 22.29 0.00 26.35
#